data_996916b8dbd970bce9fb5848c139f577
#
_entry.id   996916b8dbd970bce9fb5848c139f577
#
_cell.length_a   1.000
_cell.length_b   1.000
_cell.length_c   1.000
_cell.angle_alpha   90.00
_cell.angle_beta   90.00
_cell.angle_gamma   90.00
#
_symmetry.space_group_name_H-M   'P 1'
#
loop_
_entity.id
_entity.type
_entity.pdbx_description
1 polymer ?
#
loop_
_entity_poly.entity_id
_entity_poly.type
_entity_poly.pdbx_seq_one_letter_code
_entity_poly.pdbx_strand_id
1 'polypeptide(L)'
;EYEAGYDDDGRITAVKVEMVLRAGFSADLSGPVATRAVCHLDNAYYLSDVDIAAMCGKTNTQSNTAFRGFGGPQGAIAIENIIDNIARNLGKDPLEVRKMNFYGRDEAEGRNTTQYGQKVADNIIHDLIAELEASSEYHQRRIAVREFNNKSPILKKGIAITPVKFGIAFNVTHLNQAGALVHVYGDGSVLINHGGTEMGQGVNTKVAQVVAQELGINLRHVRCTATDTSKVANTSATAASTGADLNGKAAQQAA
;
A
#
# COMPACT_ATOMS: atom_id res chain seq x y z
N GLU A 1 -9.15 -18.93 -5.18
CA GLU A 1 -8.67 -20.23 -4.70
C GLU A 1 -7.18 -20.14 -4.41
N TYR A 2 -6.69 -21.00 -3.49
CA TYR A 2 -5.26 -21.04 -3.19
C TYR A 2 -4.83 -22.41 -2.69
N GLU A 3 -3.54 -22.70 -2.87
CA GLU A 3 -2.80 -23.78 -2.22
C GLU A 3 -1.56 -23.19 -1.56
N ALA A 4 -1.24 -23.61 -0.35
CA ALA A 4 -0.06 -23.11 0.39
C ALA A 4 0.68 -24.28 1.04
N GLY A 5 1.97 -24.41 0.72
CA GLY A 5 2.92 -25.26 1.42
C GLY A 5 3.59 -24.48 2.54
N TYR A 6 3.74 -25.10 3.71
CA TYR A 6 4.39 -24.48 4.87
C TYR A 6 4.97 -25.56 5.79
N ASP A 7 5.97 -25.17 6.60
CA ASP A 7 6.57 -26.03 7.59
C ASP A 7 5.84 -25.97 8.95
N ASP A 8 6.28 -26.79 9.91
CA ASP A 8 5.70 -26.88 11.25
C ASP A 8 5.85 -25.56 12.05
N ASP A 9 6.75 -24.69 11.63
CA ASP A 9 6.92 -23.35 12.24
C ASP A 9 5.99 -22.31 11.63
N GLY A 10 5.35 -22.63 10.51
CA GLY A 10 4.44 -21.75 9.77
C GLY A 10 5.14 -20.90 8.73
N ARG A 11 6.37 -21.23 8.36
CA ARG A 11 7.07 -20.61 7.25
C ARG A 11 6.50 -21.12 5.94
N ILE A 12 6.06 -20.21 5.09
CA ILE A 12 5.54 -20.52 3.78
C ILE A 12 6.69 -20.93 2.86
N THR A 13 6.56 -22.08 2.23
CA THR A 13 7.53 -22.63 1.28
C THR A 13 7.09 -22.47 -0.16
N ALA A 14 5.79 -22.49 -0.42
CA ALA A 14 5.22 -22.24 -1.75
C ALA A 14 3.78 -21.76 -1.65
N VAL A 15 3.36 -20.93 -2.59
CA VAL A 15 1.97 -20.45 -2.68
C VAL A 15 1.51 -20.44 -4.13
N LYS A 16 0.35 -21.07 -4.37
CA LYS A 16 -0.38 -20.92 -5.61
C LYS A 16 -1.69 -20.19 -5.34
N VAL A 17 -1.99 -19.13 -6.12
CA VAL A 17 -3.21 -18.34 -5.97
C VAL A 17 -3.84 -18.04 -7.32
N GLU A 18 -5.12 -18.35 -7.44
CA GLU A 18 -5.96 -17.93 -8.56
C GLU A 18 -6.99 -16.91 -8.09
N MET A 19 -6.89 -15.67 -8.60
CA MET A 19 -7.79 -14.57 -8.29
C MET A 19 -8.74 -14.31 -9.45
N VAL A 20 -10.04 -14.31 -9.17
CA VAL A 20 -11.05 -13.89 -10.14
C VAL A 20 -11.68 -12.58 -9.66
N LEU A 21 -11.49 -11.51 -10.44
CA LEU A 21 -12.01 -10.19 -10.16
C LEU A 21 -13.28 -9.95 -11.00
N ARG A 22 -14.35 -9.52 -10.35
CA ARG A 22 -15.58 -9.14 -11.06
C ARG A 22 -15.39 -7.77 -11.72
N ALA A 23 -15.33 -7.71 -13.05
CA ALA A 23 -15.15 -6.45 -13.78
C ALA A 23 -16.47 -5.69 -14.04
N GLY A 24 -17.59 -6.39 -14.09
CA GLY A 24 -18.85 -5.81 -14.54
C GLY A 24 -19.00 -5.89 -16.08
N PHE A 25 -19.84 -5.06 -16.65
CA PHE A 25 -20.14 -5.13 -18.10
C PHE A 25 -19.01 -4.58 -18.98
N SER A 26 -18.13 -3.75 -18.45
CA SER A 26 -16.93 -3.24 -19.13
C SER A 26 -15.68 -3.38 -18.27
N ALA A 27 -14.52 -3.42 -18.90
CA ALA A 27 -13.25 -3.65 -18.21
C ALA A 27 -12.83 -2.50 -17.31
N ASP A 28 -13.08 -1.25 -17.73
CA ASP A 28 -12.61 -0.03 -17.05
C ASP A 28 -11.17 -0.21 -16.56
N LEU A 29 -10.89 -0.03 -15.26
CA LEU A 29 -9.56 -0.20 -14.65
C LEU A 29 -9.35 -1.57 -13.98
N SER A 30 -10.22 -2.55 -14.25
CA SER A 30 -10.12 -3.88 -13.63
C SER A 30 -8.80 -4.59 -13.91
N GLY A 31 -8.26 -4.49 -15.12
CA GLY A 31 -6.97 -5.08 -15.49
C GLY A 31 -5.79 -4.52 -14.66
N PRO A 32 -5.57 -3.20 -14.63
CA PRO A 32 -4.56 -2.57 -13.78
C PRO A 32 -4.73 -2.88 -12.29
N VAL A 33 -5.96 -2.95 -11.78
CA VAL A 33 -6.24 -3.34 -10.39
C VAL A 33 -5.84 -4.80 -10.14
N ALA A 34 -6.15 -5.70 -11.07
CA ALA A 34 -5.72 -7.10 -11.00
C ALA A 34 -4.19 -7.23 -10.97
N THR A 35 -3.49 -6.51 -11.85
CA THR A 35 -2.02 -6.49 -11.87
C THR A 35 -1.44 -6.01 -10.54
N ARG A 36 -2.01 -4.95 -9.96
CA ARG A 36 -1.60 -4.47 -8.64
C ARG A 36 -1.87 -5.51 -7.55
N ALA A 37 -3.00 -6.21 -7.59
CA ALA A 37 -3.32 -7.26 -6.63
C ALA A 37 -2.30 -8.41 -6.67
N VAL A 38 -1.88 -8.84 -7.86
CA VAL A 38 -0.82 -9.83 -8.05
C VAL A 38 0.50 -9.36 -7.45
N CYS A 39 0.91 -8.12 -7.73
CA CYS A 39 2.16 -7.56 -7.19
C CYS A 39 2.13 -7.39 -5.66
N HIS A 40 0.96 -7.18 -5.05
CA HIS A 40 0.82 -6.97 -3.61
C HIS A 40 0.34 -8.21 -2.84
N LEU A 41 0.30 -9.37 -3.49
CA LEU A 41 -0.03 -10.60 -2.79
C LEU A 41 1.00 -10.94 -1.71
N ASP A 42 2.24 -10.55 -1.90
CA ASP A 42 3.28 -10.73 -0.90
C ASP A 42 3.06 -9.91 0.38
N ASN A 43 2.34 -8.79 0.31
CA ASN A 43 2.23 -7.83 1.41
C ASN A 43 3.61 -7.60 2.07
N ALA A 44 3.78 -7.87 3.36
CA ALA A 44 5.05 -7.74 4.07
C ALA A 44 5.85 -9.05 4.16
N TYR A 45 5.49 -10.08 3.39
CA TYR A 45 6.01 -11.44 3.53
C TYR A 45 6.88 -11.84 2.35
N TYR A 46 7.98 -12.50 2.68
CA TYR A 46 8.83 -13.14 1.68
C TYR A 46 8.21 -14.46 1.22
N LEU A 47 7.95 -14.57 -0.06
CA LEU A 47 7.42 -15.77 -0.71
C LEU A 47 8.51 -16.32 -1.66
N SER A 48 9.05 -17.50 -1.37
CA SER A 48 10.16 -18.08 -2.16
C SER A 48 9.69 -18.61 -3.52
N ASP A 49 8.59 -19.33 -3.50
CA ASP A 49 8.03 -20.00 -4.68
C ASP A 49 6.56 -19.63 -4.83
N VAL A 50 6.21 -19.03 -5.96
CA VAL A 50 4.85 -18.54 -6.20
C VAL A 50 4.36 -18.84 -7.61
N ASP A 51 3.09 -19.21 -7.69
CA ASP A 51 2.31 -19.27 -8.92
C ASP A 51 1.04 -18.44 -8.71
N ILE A 52 0.99 -17.24 -9.29
CA ILE A 52 -0.10 -16.29 -9.07
C ILE A 52 -0.74 -15.91 -10.40
N ALA A 53 -2.01 -16.24 -10.55
CA ALA A 53 -2.82 -15.86 -11.69
C ALA A 53 -3.97 -14.94 -11.27
N ALA A 54 -4.29 -13.95 -12.11
CA ALA A 54 -5.46 -13.09 -11.91
C ALA A 54 -6.24 -12.96 -13.21
N MET A 55 -7.55 -13.09 -13.14
CA MET A 55 -8.47 -12.97 -14.27
C MET A 55 -9.60 -11.98 -13.94
N CYS A 56 -9.91 -11.10 -14.89
CA CYS A 56 -11.05 -10.18 -14.80
C CYS A 56 -12.25 -10.78 -15.52
N GLY A 57 -13.25 -11.23 -14.77
CA GLY A 57 -14.48 -11.80 -15.32
C GLY A 57 -15.49 -10.74 -15.71
N LYS A 58 -15.95 -10.74 -16.97
CA LYS A 58 -17.08 -9.93 -17.41
C LYS A 58 -18.38 -10.42 -16.77
N THR A 59 -19.17 -9.53 -16.23
CA THR A 59 -20.47 -9.87 -15.61
C THR A 59 -21.54 -8.88 -16.03
N ASN A 60 -22.82 -9.27 -15.86
CA ASN A 60 -23.97 -8.41 -16.19
C ASN A 60 -24.31 -7.43 -15.06
N THR A 61 -23.31 -6.87 -14.43
CA THR A 61 -23.43 -5.88 -13.37
C THR A 61 -22.77 -4.58 -13.77
N GLN A 62 -22.97 -3.54 -13.01
CA GLN A 62 -22.23 -2.29 -13.17
C GLN A 62 -20.72 -2.56 -13.22
N SER A 63 -20.00 -1.78 -14.04
CA SER A 63 -18.54 -1.83 -14.08
C SER A 63 -17.94 -1.54 -12.71
N ASN A 64 -17.00 -2.38 -12.30
CA ASN A 64 -16.12 -2.07 -11.19
C ASN A 64 -14.93 -1.25 -11.72
N THR A 65 -14.45 -0.34 -10.93
CA THR A 65 -13.35 0.54 -11.29
C THR A 65 -12.33 0.64 -10.14
N ALA A 66 -11.44 1.61 -10.24
CA ALA A 66 -10.43 1.86 -9.22
C ALA A 66 -11.06 2.26 -7.89
N PHE A 67 -10.58 1.65 -6.82
CA PHE A 67 -10.81 2.08 -5.44
C PHE A 67 -9.45 2.40 -4.80
N ARG A 68 -9.45 3.21 -3.77
CA ARG A 68 -8.22 3.57 -3.02
C ARG A 68 -7.43 2.33 -2.63
N GLY A 69 -6.12 2.31 -2.97
CA GLY A 69 -5.25 1.14 -2.85
C GLY A 69 -5.11 0.32 -4.14
N PHE A 70 -6.02 0.47 -5.10
CA PHE A 70 -5.89 0.06 -6.50
C PHE A 70 -5.47 -1.40 -6.71
N GLY A 71 -5.98 -2.33 -5.92
CA GLY A 71 -5.64 -3.76 -5.95
C GLY A 71 -4.69 -4.21 -4.83
N GLY A 72 -3.93 -3.30 -4.22
CA GLY A 72 -3.11 -3.61 -3.06
C GLY A 72 -3.91 -4.25 -1.90
N PRO A 73 -5.05 -3.68 -1.50
CA PRO A 73 -5.88 -4.30 -0.47
C PRO A 73 -6.36 -5.71 -0.82
N GLN A 74 -6.69 -5.99 -2.08
CA GLN A 74 -7.12 -7.31 -2.52
C GLN A 74 -6.01 -8.35 -2.41
N GLY A 75 -4.78 -8.00 -2.83
CA GLY A 75 -3.61 -8.85 -2.65
C GLY A 75 -3.28 -9.08 -1.17
N ALA A 76 -3.25 -8.00 -0.39
CA ALA A 76 -2.98 -8.09 1.04
C ALA A 76 -3.99 -8.97 1.79
N ILE A 77 -5.30 -8.80 1.54
CA ILE A 77 -6.32 -9.61 2.22
C ILE A 77 -6.23 -11.10 1.85
N ALA A 78 -5.79 -11.41 0.63
CA ALA A 78 -5.61 -12.79 0.19
C ALA A 78 -4.51 -13.47 1.01
N ILE A 79 -3.32 -12.88 1.10
CA ILE A 79 -2.21 -13.48 1.85
C ILE A 79 -2.48 -13.47 3.36
N GLU A 80 -3.12 -12.44 3.90
CA GLU A 80 -3.48 -12.40 5.32
C GLU A 80 -4.44 -13.53 5.69
N ASN A 81 -5.40 -13.86 4.81
CA ASN A 81 -6.27 -15.00 5.00
C ASN A 81 -5.53 -16.35 4.93
N ILE A 82 -4.53 -16.47 4.04
CA ILE A 82 -3.67 -17.66 3.95
C ILE A 82 -2.90 -17.84 5.26
N ILE A 83 -2.26 -16.79 5.76
CA ILE A 83 -1.50 -16.82 7.01
C ILE A 83 -2.40 -17.15 8.21
N ASP A 84 -3.57 -16.56 8.30
CA ASP A 84 -4.53 -16.88 9.35
C ASP A 84 -4.98 -18.35 9.32
N ASN A 85 -5.13 -18.93 8.12
CA ASN A 85 -5.47 -20.35 7.98
C ASN A 85 -4.30 -21.25 8.39
N ILE A 86 -3.06 -20.92 8.02
CA ILE A 86 -1.85 -21.63 8.48
C ILE A 86 -1.77 -21.59 10.01
N ALA A 87 -1.94 -20.42 10.60
CA ALA A 87 -1.89 -20.24 12.05
C ALA A 87 -2.95 -21.08 12.78
N ARG A 88 -4.19 -21.12 12.25
CA ARG A 88 -5.26 -21.97 12.78
C ARG A 88 -4.93 -23.46 12.69
N ASN A 89 -4.41 -23.89 11.57
CA ASN A 89 -4.04 -25.30 11.35
C ASN A 89 -2.92 -25.76 12.31
N LEU A 90 -1.97 -24.85 12.58
CA LEU A 90 -0.86 -25.13 13.51
C LEU A 90 -1.18 -24.82 14.98
N GLY A 91 -2.34 -24.22 15.26
CA GLY A 91 -2.70 -23.77 16.62
C GLY A 91 -1.81 -22.65 17.16
N LYS A 92 -1.18 -21.87 16.25
CA LYS A 92 -0.25 -20.76 16.59
C LYS A 92 -0.97 -19.41 16.61
N ASP A 93 -0.33 -18.41 17.20
CA ASP A 93 -0.77 -17.02 17.06
C ASP A 93 -0.52 -16.55 15.62
N PRO A 94 -1.53 -15.97 14.95
CA PRO A 94 -1.32 -15.45 13.59
C PRO A 94 -0.18 -14.42 13.50
N LEU A 95 0.08 -13.62 14.54
CA LEU A 95 1.19 -12.68 14.54
C LEU A 95 2.54 -13.40 14.50
N GLU A 96 2.69 -14.51 15.21
CA GLU A 96 3.94 -15.29 15.19
C GLU A 96 4.18 -15.88 13.79
N VAL A 97 3.14 -16.38 13.14
CA VAL A 97 3.23 -16.85 11.74
C VAL A 97 3.57 -15.69 10.79
N ARG A 98 3.02 -14.50 11.00
CA ARG A 98 3.39 -13.30 10.24
C ARG A 98 4.87 -12.97 10.37
N LYS A 99 5.37 -12.91 11.60
CA LYS A 99 6.80 -12.62 11.89
C LYS A 99 7.73 -13.62 11.22
N MET A 100 7.37 -14.90 11.24
CA MET A 100 8.15 -15.97 10.60
C MET A 100 8.32 -15.75 9.10
N ASN A 101 7.35 -15.09 8.47
CA ASN A 101 7.31 -14.88 7.03
C ASN A 101 7.74 -13.48 6.58
N PHE A 102 8.07 -12.55 7.46
CA PHE A 102 8.52 -11.22 7.05
C PHE A 102 9.70 -11.26 6.08
N TYR A 103 9.78 -10.26 5.23
CA TYR A 103 11.02 -9.96 4.51
C TYR A 103 12.17 -9.79 5.50
N GLY A 104 13.37 -10.22 5.12
CA GLY A 104 14.58 -10.03 5.92
C GLY A 104 14.89 -8.54 6.17
N ARG A 105 15.61 -8.27 7.25
CA ARG A 105 15.98 -6.90 7.64
C ARG A 105 16.91 -6.26 6.61
N ASP A 106 17.82 -7.05 6.07
CA ASP A 106 18.85 -6.61 5.15
C ASP A 106 19.25 -7.71 4.15
N GLU A 107 20.25 -7.41 3.32
CA GLU A 107 20.75 -8.37 2.34
C GLU A 107 21.49 -9.58 2.97
N ALA A 108 22.04 -9.44 4.17
CA ALA A 108 22.78 -10.51 4.82
C ALA A 108 21.84 -11.62 5.34
N GLU A 109 20.64 -11.24 5.79
CA GLU A 109 19.59 -12.19 6.15
C GLU A 109 18.98 -12.89 4.91
N GLY A 110 19.19 -12.35 3.70
CA GLY A 110 18.48 -12.76 2.50
C GLY A 110 16.99 -12.45 2.61
N ARG A 111 16.15 -13.05 1.76
CA ARG A 111 14.69 -12.88 1.81
C ARG A 111 14.24 -11.42 1.67
N ASN A 112 14.94 -10.65 0.84
CA ASN A 112 14.70 -9.22 0.63
C ASN A 112 14.33 -8.86 -0.81
N THR A 113 13.94 -9.85 -1.61
CA THR A 113 13.52 -9.64 -2.99
C THR A 113 12.09 -10.13 -3.15
N THR A 114 11.23 -9.28 -3.73
CA THR A 114 9.84 -9.61 -4.02
C THR A 114 9.74 -10.67 -5.11
N GLN A 115 8.58 -11.32 -5.21
CA GLN A 115 8.31 -12.33 -6.26
C GLN A 115 8.37 -11.75 -7.68
N TYR A 116 8.30 -10.44 -7.85
CA TYR A 116 8.45 -9.74 -9.13
C TYR A 116 9.83 -9.08 -9.29
N GLY A 117 10.81 -9.44 -8.45
CA GLY A 117 12.21 -9.07 -8.61
C GLY A 117 12.63 -7.72 -8.03
N GLN A 118 11.79 -7.02 -7.28
CA GLN A 118 12.16 -5.77 -6.62
C GLN A 118 12.87 -6.04 -5.29
N LYS A 119 14.01 -5.38 -5.05
CA LYS A 119 14.65 -5.39 -3.74
C LYS A 119 13.84 -4.57 -2.74
N VAL A 120 13.61 -5.13 -1.56
CA VAL A 120 13.03 -4.44 -0.41
C VAL A 120 14.18 -3.80 0.36
N ALA A 121 14.31 -2.50 0.23
CA ALA A 121 15.29 -1.69 0.96
C ALA A 121 14.62 -1.03 2.18
N ASP A 122 15.42 -0.65 3.18
CA ASP A 122 14.96 0.07 4.38
C ASP A 122 13.79 -0.62 5.08
N ASN A 123 13.87 -1.93 5.25
CA ASN A 123 12.80 -2.72 5.85
C ASN A 123 12.72 -2.49 7.36
N ILE A 124 11.76 -1.68 7.78
CA ILE A 124 11.50 -1.33 9.19
C ILE A 124 10.43 -2.20 9.85
N ILE A 125 9.87 -3.19 9.13
CA ILE A 125 8.67 -3.92 9.60
C ILE A 125 8.89 -4.61 10.96
N HIS A 126 10.08 -5.15 11.19
CA HIS A 126 10.41 -5.85 12.43
C HIS A 126 10.35 -4.94 13.64
N ASP A 127 10.94 -3.74 13.53
CA ASP A 127 10.99 -2.77 14.62
C ASP A 127 9.62 -2.13 14.84
N LEU A 128 8.90 -1.82 13.74
CA LEU A 128 7.52 -1.32 13.79
C LEU A 128 6.58 -2.28 14.52
N ILE A 129 6.66 -3.58 14.21
CA ILE A 129 5.82 -4.59 14.87
C ILE A 129 6.20 -4.76 16.33
N ALA A 130 7.49 -4.77 16.66
CA ALA A 130 7.94 -4.89 18.05
C ALA A 130 7.44 -3.71 18.92
N GLU A 131 7.54 -2.48 18.39
CA GLU A 131 7.03 -1.29 19.07
C GLU A 131 5.50 -1.35 19.23
N LEU A 132 4.79 -1.78 18.20
CA LEU A 132 3.33 -1.89 18.24
C LEU A 132 2.85 -2.98 19.20
N GLU A 133 3.51 -4.13 19.25
CA GLU A 133 3.21 -5.18 20.24
C GLU A 133 3.32 -4.67 21.67
N ALA A 134 4.39 -3.92 21.96
CA ALA A 134 4.63 -3.35 23.28
C ALA A 134 3.61 -2.25 23.61
N SER A 135 3.46 -1.25 22.73
CA SER A 135 2.59 -0.08 22.97
C SER A 135 1.11 -0.41 22.99
N SER A 136 0.68 -1.43 22.25
CA SER A 136 -0.71 -1.90 22.25
C SER A 136 -1.03 -2.93 23.33
N GLU A 137 -0.06 -3.38 24.10
CA GLU A 137 -0.22 -4.47 25.07
C GLU A 137 -0.82 -5.73 24.43
N TYR A 138 -0.42 -6.04 23.19
CA TYR A 138 -1.05 -7.04 22.34
C TYR A 138 -1.29 -8.38 23.03
N HIS A 139 -0.27 -8.94 23.68
CA HIS A 139 -0.36 -10.25 24.31
C HIS A 139 -1.33 -10.29 25.50
N GLN A 140 -1.34 -9.24 26.32
CA GLN A 140 -2.28 -9.13 27.46
C GLN A 140 -3.70 -8.99 26.96
N ARG A 141 -3.92 -8.16 25.93
CA ARG A 141 -5.23 -8.00 25.31
C ARG A 141 -5.73 -9.29 24.65
N ARG A 142 -4.84 -10.06 24.05
CA ARG A 142 -5.20 -11.38 23.49
C ARG A 142 -5.69 -12.35 24.55
N ILE A 143 -5.04 -12.38 25.72
CA ILE A 143 -5.50 -13.18 26.86
C ILE A 143 -6.90 -12.73 27.29
N ALA A 144 -7.09 -11.44 27.50
CA ALA A 144 -8.39 -10.87 27.89
C ALA A 144 -9.51 -11.18 26.87
N VAL A 145 -9.19 -11.12 25.57
CA VAL A 145 -10.11 -11.49 24.48
C VAL A 145 -10.50 -12.97 24.57
N ARG A 146 -9.52 -13.86 24.82
CA ARG A 146 -9.79 -15.30 24.99
C ARG A 146 -10.69 -15.57 26.20
N GLU A 147 -10.39 -14.96 27.32
CA GLU A 147 -11.20 -15.09 28.54
C GLU A 147 -12.63 -14.58 28.35
N PHE A 148 -12.78 -13.42 27.67
CA PHE A 148 -14.10 -12.89 27.32
C PHE A 148 -14.87 -13.88 26.44
N ASN A 149 -14.23 -14.41 25.40
CA ASN A 149 -14.85 -15.31 24.45
C ASN A 149 -15.27 -16.65 25.07
N ASN A 150 -14.55 -17.14 26.08
CA ASN A 150 -14.90 -18.35 26.81
C ASN A 150 -16.15 -18.15 27.68
N LYS A 151 -16.37 -16.94 28.18
CA LYS A 151 -17.51 -16.61 29.05
C LYS A 151 -18.73 -16.13 28.28
N SER A 152 -18.54 -15.52 27.09
CA SER A 152 -19.65 -14.95 26.31
C SER A 152 -20.22 -15.99 25.33
N PRO A 153 -21.53 -16.30 25.40
CA PRO A 153 -22.15 -17.28 24.52
C PRO A 153 -22.42 -16.72 23.11
N ILE A 154 -22.66 -15.41 23.00
CA ILE A 154 -23.14 -14.78 21.76
C ILE A 154 -22.06 -13.85 21.16
N LEU A 155 -21.61 -12.87 21.94
CA LEU A 155 -20.63 -11.89 21.45
C LEU A 155 -19.22 -12.46 21.52
N LYS A 156 -18.46 -12.27 20.44
CA LYS A 156 -17.04 -12.63 20.37
C LYS A 156 -16.21 -11.39 20.06
N LYS A 157 -15.06 -11.29 20.67
CA LYS A 157 -14.05 -10.25 20.42
C LYS A 157 -12.91 -10.83 19.59
N GLY A 158 -12.24 -9.97 18.84
CA GLY A 158 -11.02 -10.29 18.13
C GLY A 158 -10.00 -9.17 18.28
N ILE A 159 -8.73 -9.52 18.14
CA ILE A 159 -7.61 -8.58 18.03
C ILE A 159 -6.59 -9.17 17.06
N ALA A 160 -6.05 -8.34 16.19
CA ALA A 160 -5.00 -8.72 15.26
C ALA A 160 -4.05 -7.54 15.04
N ILE A 161 -2.80 -7.84 14.73
CA ILE A 161 -1.83 -6.91 14.13
C ILE A 161 -1.54 -7.44 12.73
N THR A 162 -1.80 -6.62 11.73
CA THR A 162 -1.50 -6.94 10.33
C THR A 162 -0.56 -5.87 9.76
N PRO A 163 0.60 -6.25 9.24
CA PRO A 163 1.52 -5.32 8.60
C PRO A 163 1.03 -4.93 7.22
N VAL A 164 1.53 -3.83 6.70
CA VAL A 164 1.31 -3.43 5.31
C VAL A 164 2.62 -2.96 4.69
N LYS A 165 3.02 -3.60 3.59
CA LYS A 165 3.97 -3.06 2.63
C LYS A 165 3.17 -2.59 1.41
N PHE A 166 3.31 -1.33 1.04
CA PHE A 166 2.60 -0.79 -0.10
C PHE A 166 3.57 -0.09 -1.05
N GLY A 167 3.61 -0.55 -2.29
CA GLY A 167 4.36 0.10 -3.36
C GLY A 167 3.63 1.31 -3.91
N ILE A 168 4.32 2.43 -4.03
CA ILE A 168 3.85 3.60 -4.78
C ILE A 168 4.35 3.54 -6.23
N ALA A 169 3.78 4.35 -7.10
CA ALA A 169 4.04 4.45 -8.53
C ALA A 169 3.10 3.61 -9.42
N PHE A 170 2.93 4.09 -10.65
CA PHE A 170 2.23 3.31 -11.67
C PHE A 170 3.10 2.15 -12.15
N ASN A 171 2.51 0.96 -12.32
CA ASN A 171 3.18 -0.17 -12.95
C ASN A 171 3.51 0.12 -14.43
N VAL A 172 2.67 0.95 -15.06
CA VAL A 172 2.92 1.50 -16.41
C VAL A 172 3.81 2.72 -16.24
N THR A 173 5.12 2.53 -16.36
CA THR A 173 6.16 3.47 -15.92
C THR A 173 6.10 4.84 -16.58
N HIS A 174 5.67 4.94 -17.85
CA HIS A 174 5.54 6.23 -18.55
C HIS A 174 4.45 7.15 -17.97
N LEU A 175 3.56 6.62 -17.12
CA LEU A 175 2.59 7.42 -16.38
C LEU A 175 3.18 8.06 -15.11
N ASN A 176 4.40 7.71 -14.72
CA ASN A 176 5.07 8.30 -13.55
C ASN A 176 5.70 9.64 -13.93
N GLN A 177 4.86 10.64 -14.17
CA GLN A 177 5.25 11.99 -14.55
C GLN A 177 4.38 13.04 -13.88
N ALA A 178 4.96 14.22 -13.64
CA ALA A 178 4.26 15.41 -13.17
C ALA A 178 4.94 16.67 -13.70
N GLY A 179 4.20 17.77 -13.69
CA GLY A 179 4.70 19.10 -14.01
C GLY A 179 4.26 20.10 -12.96
N ALA A 180 5.06 21.13 -12.76
CA ALA A 180 4.73 22.25 -11.89
C ALA A 180 5.21 23.57 -12.47
N LEU A 181 4.52 24.65 -12.12
CA LEU A 181 4.89 26.02 -12.39
C LEU A 181 4.89 26.79 -11.08
N VAL A 182 6.01 27.43 -10.77
CA VAL A 182 6.20 28.22 -9.57
C VAL A 182 6.37 29.69 -9.97
N HIS A 183 5.48 30.55 -9.47
CA HIS A 183 5.57 32.00 -9.65
C HIS A 183 6.01 32.64 -8.34
N VAL A 184 7.10 33.40 -8.40
CA VAL A 184 7.59 34.23 -7.28
C VAL A 184 7.28 35.68 -7.59
N TYR A 185 6.53 36.32 -6.71
CA TYR A 185 6.13 37.73 -6.89
C TYR A 185 7.05 38.69 -6.13
N GLY A 186 7.03 39.97 -6.53
CA GLY A 186 7.88 41.00 -5.94
C GLY A 186 7.60 41.31 -4.48
N ASP A 187 6.45 40.91 -3.95
CA ASP A 187 6.09 41.01 -2.53
C ASP A 187 6.57 39.80 -1.68
N GLY A 188 7.28 38.84 -2.32
CA GLY A 188 7.76 37.64 -1.67
C GLY A 188 6.71 36.53 -1.55
N SER A 189 5.52 36.71 -2.12
CA SER A 189 4.54 35.64 -2.19
C SER A 189 4.86 34.66 -3.34
N VAL A 190 4.44 33.40 -3.18
CA VAL A 190 4.68 32.31 -4.13
C VAL A 190 3.37 31.62 -4.48
N LEU A 191 3.12 31.46 -5.78
CA LEU A 191 1.97 30.74 -6.31
C LEU A 191 2.43 29.48 -7.06
N ILE A 192 1.87 28.33 -6.70
CA ILE A 192 2.19 27.05 -7.32
C ILE A 192 1.00 26.56 -8.12
N ASN A 193 1.30 26.13 -9.35
CA ASN A 193 0.40 25.32 -10.16
C ASN A 193 1.03 23.94 -10.34
N HIS A 194 0.28 22.88 -10.02
CA HIS A 194 0.70 21.50 -10.28
C HIS A 194 -0.50 20.66 -10.73
N GLY A 195 -0.25 19.50 -11.31
CA GLY A 195 -1.29 18.66 -11.90
C GLY A 195 -2.01 17.73 -10.92
N GLY A 196 -1.56 17.66 -9.66
CA GLY A 196 -2.20 16.81 -8.65
C GLY A 196 -3.56 17.34 -8.23
N THR A 197 -4.57 16.46 -8.21
CA THR A 197 -5.93 16.79 -7.75
C THR A 197 -6.02 16.63 -6.23
N GLU A 198 -6.51 17.67 -5.54
CA GLU A 198 -6.82 17.59 -4.11
C GLU A 198 -8.15 16.86 -3.90
N MET A 199 -8.13 15.76 -3.18
CA MET A 199 -9.29 14.91 -2.86
C MET A 199 -9.45 14.71 -1.34
N GLY A 200 -8.85 15.61 -0.54
CA GLY A 200 -8.80 15.49 0.93
C GLY A 200 -7.55 14.81 1.46
N GLN A 201 -6.60 14.42 0.59
CA GLN A 201 -5.34 13.78 0.98
C GLN A 201 -4.24 14.79 1.35
N GLY A 202 -4.47 16.10 1.21
CA GLY A 202 -3.53 17.14 1.59
C GLY A 202 -2.38 17.35 0.59
N VAL A 203 -2.54 17.00 -0.69
CA VAL A 203 -1.48 17.12 -1.69
C VAL A 203 -1.05 18.57 -1.88
N ASN A 204 -1.97 19.52 -1.91
CA ASN A 204 -1.64 20.94 -2.06
C ASN A 204 -0.77 21.46 -0.91
N THR A 205 -1.09 21.09 0.33
CA THR A 205 -0.29 21.46 1.49
C THR A 205 1.11 20.81 1.45
N LYS A 206 1.20 19.56 1.07
CA LYS A 206 2.49 18.84 0.97
C LYS A 206 3.39 19.45 -0.09
N VAL A 207 2.85 19.76 -1.26
CA VAL A 207 3.62 20.42 -2.33
C VAL A 207 4.04 21.84 -1.92
N ALA A 208 3.15 22.59 -1.27
CA ALA A 208 3.49 23.92 -0.73
C ALA A 208 4.62 23.85 0.31
N GLN A 209 4.64 22.83 1.18
CA GLN A 209 5.72 22.62 2.15
C GLN A 209 7.07 22.37 1.45
N VAL A 210 7.08 21.56 0.40
CA VAL A 210 8.29 21.31 -0.38
C VAL A 210 8.85 22.59 -0.98
N VAL A 211 8.01 23.41 -1.62
CA VAL A 211 8.44 24.69 -2.20
C VAL A 211 8.87 25.68 -1.14
N ALA A 212 8.14 25.78 -0.03
CA ALA A 212 8.52 26.65 1.08
C ALA A 212 9.91 26.30 1.64
N GLN A 213 10.20 25.02 1.77
CA GLN A 213 11.50 24.53 2.23
C GLN A 213 12.60 24.81 1.21
N GLU A 214 12.36 24.57 -0.08
CA GLU A 214 13.33 24.80 -1.15
C GLU A 214 13.73 26.27 -1.26
N LEU A 215 12.74 27.19 -1.16
CA LEU A 215 12.97 28.63 -1.22
C LEU A 215 13.39 29.25 0.13
N GLY A 216 13.40 28.49 1.22
CA GLY A 216 13.74 28.97 2.56
C GLY A 216 12.74 30.00 3.14
N ILE A 217 11.46 29.91 2.76
CA ILE A 217 10.41 30.86 3.17
C ILE A 217 9.35 30.20 4.06
N ASN A 218 8.56 31.03 4.74
CA ASN A 218 7.46 30.53 5.55
C ASN A 218 6.31 30.03 4.67
N LEU A 219 5.74 28.87 5.00
CA LEU A 219 4.62 28.25 4.29
C LEU A 219 3.42 29.19 4.06
N ARG A 220 3.19 30.16 4.95
CA ARG A 220 2.10 31.16 4.82
C ARG A 220 2.20 32.03 3.56
N HIS A 221 3.41 32.14 2.97
CA HIS A 221 3.66 32.90 1.74
C HIS A 221 3.45 32.07 0.48
N VAL A 222 3.19 30.76 0.62
CA VAL A 222 3.02 29.84 -0.50
C VAL A 222 1.56 29.45 -0.64
N ARG A 223 1.03 29.53 -1.85
CA ARG A 223 -0.32 29.10 -2.19
C ARG A 223 -0.32 28.15 -3.39
N CYS A 224 -1.12 27.10 -3.32
CA CYS A 224 -1.44 26.27 -4.49
C CYS A 224 -2.78 26.70 -5.09
N THR A 225 -2.86 26.75 -6.41
CA THR A 225 -4.13 26.97 -7.11
C THR A 225 -4.90 25.65 -7.23
N ALA A 226 -6.18 25.75 -7.49
CA ALA A 226 -6.96 24.61 -7.95
C ALA A 226 -6.39 24.07 -9.28
N THR A 227 -6.43 22.77 -9.46
CA THR A 227 -5.98 22.11 -10.68
C THR A 227 -7.06 22.17 -11.74
N ASP A 228 -6.72 22.67 -12.92
CA ASP A 228 -7.56 22.67 -14.10
C ASP A 228 -6.72 22.59 -15.39
N THR A 229 -7.35 22.28 -16.50
CA THR A 229 -6.69 22.05 -17.80
C THR A 229 -6.09 23.29 -18.45
N SER A 230 -6.33 24.48 -17.91
CA SER A 230 -5.76 25.74 -18.41
C SER A 230 -4.37 26.05 -17.87
N LYS A 231 -3.88 25.27 -16.91
CA LYS A 231 -2.64 25.56 -16.17
C LYS A 231 -1.50 24.62 -16.51
N VAL A 232 -1.33 23.54 -15.78
CA VAL A 232 -0.22 22.61 -15.98
C VAL A 232 -0.58 21.61 -17.07
N ALA A 233 0.24 21.56 -18.09
CA ALA A 233 0.09 20.60 -19.17
C ALA A 233 0.65 19.23 -18.77
N ASN A 234 -0.02 18.19 -19.25
CA ASN A 234 0.50 16.82 -19.33
C ASN A 234 1.02 16.23 -18.03
N THR A 235 0.14 16.09 -17.06
CA THR A 235 0.40 15.29 -15.85
C THR A 235 -0.39 14.00 -15.89
N SER A 236 0.10 12.97 -15.20
CA SER A 236 -0.63 11.72 -15.01
C SER A 236 -1.83 11.91 -14.08
N ALA A 237 -2.74 10.96 -14.12
CA ALA A 237 -3.85 10.89 -13.18
C ALA A 237 -3.34 10.93 -11.73
N THR A 238 -4.09 11.56 -10.85
CA THR A 238 -3.79 11.56 -9.39
C THR A 238 -4.18 10.21 -8.80
N ALA A 239 -3.28 9.23 -8.95
CA ALA A 239 -3.47 7.84 -8.58
C ALA A 239 -2.13 7.20 -8.19
N ALA A 240 -2.11 5.89 -7.93
CA ALA A 240 -0.93 5.10 -7.61
C ALA A 240 -0.08 5.63 -6.45
N SER A 241 -0.67 6.44 -5.57
CA SER A 241 -0.01 7.07 -4.41
C SER A 241 1.18 7.98 -4.76
N THR A 242 1.21 8.51 -5.99
CA THR A 242 2.33 9.33 -6.51
C THR A 242 2.10 10.83 -6.37
N GLY A 243 0.95 11.24 -5.84
CA GLY A 243 0.56 12.65 -5.85
C GLY A 243 1.54 13.57 -5.12
N ALA A 244 2.03 13.18 -3.96
CA ALA A 244 2.94 14.01 -3.16
C ALA A 244 4.38 13.95 -3.68
N ASP A 245 4.89 12.76 -4.04
CA ASP A 245 6.28 12.60 -4.49
C ASP A 245 6.51 13.20 -5.89
N LEU A 246 5.71 12.84 -6.89
CA LEU A 246 5.91 13.35 -8.25
C LEU A 246 5.62 14.85 -8.35
N ASN A 247 4.46 15.33 -7.84
CA ASN A 247 4.16 16.76 -7.89
C ASN A 247 5.06 17.58 -6.95
N GLY A 248 5.43 17.02 -5.79
CA GLY A 248 6.40 17.64 -4.90
C GLY A 248 7.77 17.79 -5.54
N LYS A 249 8.26 16.72 -6.23
CA LYS A 249 9.55 16.76 -6.94
C LYS A 249 9.52 17.74 -8.12
N ALA A 250 8.43 17.75 -8.90
CA ALA A 250 8.27 18.72 -9.98
C ALA A 250 8.28 20.16 -9.47
N ALA A 251 7.56 20.44 -8.37
CA ALA A 251 7.53 21.75 -7.75
C ALA A 251 8.87 22.15 -7.11
N GLN A 252 9.59 21.19 -6.52
CA GLN A 252 10.95 21.40 -6.01
C GLN A 252 11.92 21.83 -7.12
N GLN A 253 11.85 21.17 -8.27
CA GLN A 253 12.71 21.49 -9.41
C GLN A 253 12.35 22.83 -10.06
N ALA A 254 11.11 23.28 -9.92
CA ALA A 254 10.66 24.55 -10.45
C ALA A 254 10.92 25.73 -9.51
N ALA A 255 11.15 25.48 -8.23
CA ALA A 255 11.45 26.46 -7.19
C ALA A 255 12.94 26.77 -7.12
#